data_b53433372c01ce21195cec6fc8cb7361
#
_entry.id   b53433372c01ce21195cec6fc8cb7361
#
_cell.length_a   1.000
_cell.length_b   1.000
_cell.length_c   1.000
_cell.angle_alpha   90.00
_cell.angle_beta   90.00
_cell.angle_gamma   90.00
#
_symmetry.space_group_name_H-M   'P 1'
#
loop_
_entity.id
_entity.type
_entity.pdbx_description
1 polymer ?
#
loop_
_entity_poly.entity_id
_entity_poly.type
_entity_poly.pdbx_seq_one_letter_code
_entity_poly.pdbx_strand_id
1 'polypeptide(L)'
;QNPDFLYIGCSDSRVTAEELMGLGPGDVFVHRNIANVVNTLDMSSTAVIQYAVEHLQVKHIIVCGHYDCGGVKAAMQAKDLGLLNPWLRTIRDVYRLHQDELDAITSPKERYDRLVELNVEEQCINVAKMACVQEGYLYHQYPIVHGWVFDIRSGRLIDLEIDFVELMKRIQRVY
;
A
#
# COMPACT_ATOMS: atom_id res chain seq x y z
N GLN A 1 23.97 -2.37 0.78
CA GLN A 1 22.87 -1.54 1.26
C GLN A 1 22.33 -2.06 2.60
N ASN A 2 21.82 -1.16 3.41
CA ASN A 2 21.26 -1.50 4.73
C ASN A 2 20.09 -0.53 5.05
N PRO A 3 19.02 -0.55 4.24
CA PRO A 3 17.89 0.35 4.45
C PRO A 3 17.07 -0.09 5.67
N ASP A 4 16.55 0.87 6.43
CA ASP A 4 15.58 0.59 7.50
C ASP A 4 14.14 0.47 6.96
N PHE A 5 13.89 0.94 5.74
CA PHE A 5 12.56 1.06 5.15
C PHE A 5 12.41 0.27 3.85
N LEU A 6 11.27 -0.42 3.70
CA LEU A 6 10.70 -0.76 2.40
C LEU A 6 9.55 0.20 2.10
N TYR A 7 9.62 0.89 0.97
CA TYR A 7 8.52 1.73 0.47
C TYR A 7 7.82 1.02 -0.70
N ILE A 8 6.51 0.92 -0.62
CA ILE A 8 5.64 0.38 -1.68
C ILE A 8 4.72 1.51 -2.13
N GLY A 9 4.97 2.05 -3.30
CA GLY A 9 4.27 3.24 -3.79
C GLY A 9 3.75 3.13 -5.22
N CYS A 10 3.09 4.21 -5.64
CA CYS A 10 2.59 4.32 -7.00
C CYS A 10 3.72 4.61 -8.00
N SER A 11 3.58 4.12 -9.24
CA SER A 11 4.44 4.46 -10.37
C SER A 11 4.24 5.90 -10.89
N ASP A 12 3.33 6.68 -10.30
CA ASP A 12 3.09 8.08 -10.68
C ASP A 12 4.40 8.89 -10.61
N SER A 13 4.74 9.57 -11.69
CA SER A 13 6.02 10.27 -11.84
C SER A 13 6.24 11.44 -10.85
N ARG A 14 5.17 11.88 -10.20
CA ARG A 14 5.16 12.98 -9.23
C ARG A 14 5.44 12.55 -7.79
N VAL A 15 5.51 11.22 -7.55
CA VAL A 15 5.55 10.65 -6.19
C VAL A 15 6.78 9.74 -6.10
N THR A 16 7.88 10.27 -5.58
CA THR A 16 9.14 9.53 -5.40
C THR A 16 9.43 9.29 -3.91
N ALA A 17 9.82 8.06 -3.57
CA ALA A 17 9.97 7.64 -2.18
C ALA A 17 10.97 8.51 -1.40
N GLU A 18 12.16 8.69 -1.96
CA GLU A 18 13.24 9.41 -1.31
C GLU A 18 12.88 10.87 -1.05
N GLU A 19 12.28 11.54 -2.04
CA GLU A 19 11.87 12.94 -1.90
C GLU A 19 10.75 13.10 -0.87
N LEU A 20 9.77 12.20 -0.86
CA LEU A 20 8.65 12.25 0.10
C LEU A 20 9.10 12.02 1.53
N MET A 21 10.07 11.13 1.73
CA MET A 21 10.58 10.77 3.05
C MET A 21 11.74 11.67 3.50
N GLY A 22 12.25 12.54 2.65
CA GLY A 22 13.44 13.36 2.95
C GLY A 22 14.70 12.53 3.13
N LEU A 23 14.79 11.41 2.40
CA LEU A 23 15.89 10.44 2.48
C LEU A 23 16.78 10.50 1.24
N GLY A 24 17.94 9.85 1.32
CA GLY A 24 18.91 9.76 0.23
C GLY A 24 19.05 8.36 -0.37
N PRO A 25 19.93 8.23 -1.38
CA PRO A 25 20.23 6.95 -1.98
C PRO A 25 20.77 5.93 -0.94
N GLY A 26 20.17 4.76 -0.89
CA GLY A 26 20.56 3.68 0.03
C GLY A 26 19.75 3.60 1.31
N ASP A 27 18.95 4.63 1.65
CA ASP A 27 18.20 4.69 2.90
C ASP A 27 16.87 3.92 2.81
N VAL A 28 16.32 3.77 1.61
CA VAL A 28 15.03 3.13 1.39
C VAL A 28 15.10 2.10 0.26
N PHE A 29 14.55 0.92 0.47
CA PHE A 29 14.31 -0.09 -0.55
C PHE A 29 12.95 0.17 -1.19
N VAL A 30 12.84 0.20 -2.50
CA VAL A 30 11.66 0.75 -3.19
C VAL A 30 11.02 -0.26 -4.13
N HIS A 31 9.70 -0.43 -4.01
CA HIS A 31 8.85 -1.06 -5.01
C HIS A 31 7.78 -0.08 -5.49
N ARG A 32 7.54 -0.02 -6.80
CA ARG A 32 6.52 0.86 -7.38
C ARG A 32 5.72 0.14 -8.46
N ASN A 33 4.40 0.31 -8.41
CA ASN A 33 3.49 -0.21 -9.42
C ASN A 33 2.26 0.71 -9.57
N ILE A 34 1.33 0.37 -10.44
CA ILE A 34 0.10 1.16 -10.59
C ILE A 34 -0.74 1.07 -9.31
N ALA A 35 -0.92 2.23 -8.65
CA ALA A 35 -1.73 2.41 -7.44
C ALA A 35 -1.26 1.61 -6.21
N ASN A 36 0.05 1.43 -6.04
CA ASN A 36 0.64 0.80 -4.83
C ASN A 36 -0.03 -0.52 -4.41
N VAL A 37 -0.42 -1.33 -5.37
CA VAL A 37 -1.13 -2.59 -5.13
C VAL A 37 -0.17 -3.67 -4.64
N VAL A 38 -0.59 -4.41 -3.62
CA VAL A 38 0.08 -5.63 -3.15
C VAL A 38 -0.86 -6.81 -3.39
N ASN A 39 -0.49 -7.64 -4.35
CA ASN A 39 -1.25 -8.84 -4.70
C ASN A 39 -0.31 -10.05 -4.55
N THR A 40 -0.73 -11.05 -3.79
CA THR A 40 0.06 -12.27 -3.55
C THR A 40 0.35 -13.09 -4.81
N LEU A 41 -0.40 -12.86 -5.90
CA LEU A 41 -0.14 -13.47 -7.20
C LEU A 41 0.88 -12.67 -8.04
N ASP A 42 1.22 -11.45 -7.62
CA ASP A 42 2.27 -10.65 -8.25
C ASP A 42 3.63 -11.02 -7.66
N MET A 43 4.36 -11.85 -8.39
CA MET A 43 5.70 -12.29 -7.98
C MET A 43 6.69 -11.13 -7.79
N SER A 44 6.50 -10.00 -8.48
CA SER A 44 7.40 -8.86 -8.37
C SER A 44 7.29 -8.20 -6.98
N SER A 45 6.09 -7.85 -6.55
CA SER A 45 5.89 -7.29 -5.20
C SER A 45 6.23 -8.29 -4.10
N THR A 46 5.82 -9.55 -4.27
CA THR A 46 6.10 -10.62 -3.30
C THR A 46 7.59 -10.84 -3.09
N ALA A 47 8.37 -10.92 -4.16
CA ALA A 47 9.82 -11.12 -4.09
C ALA A 47 10.53 -9.92 -3.42
N VAL A 48 10.10 -8.70 -3.73
CA VAL A 48 10.66 -7.49 -3.10
C VAL A 48 10.37 -7.46 -1.60
N ILE A 49 9.14 -7.77 -1.18
CA ILE A 49 8.77 -7.80 0.25
C ILE A 49 9.57 -8.89 0.97
N GLN A 50 9.62 -10.10 0.44
CA GLN A 50 10.38 -11.19 1.05
C GLN A 50 11.88 -10.84 1.16
N TYR A 51 12.48 -10.30 0.12
CA TYR A 51 13.88 -9.88 0.15
C TYR A 51 14.13 -8.80 1.19
N ALA A 52 13.25 -7.81 1.28
CA ALA A 52 13.34 -6.73 2.27
C ALA A 52 13.27 -7.25 3.70
N VAL A 53 12.36 -8.18 3.97
CA VAL A 53 12.15 -8.73 5.33
C VAL A 53 13.25 -9.72 5.72
N GLU A 54 13.53 -10.71 4.87
CA GLU A 54 14.40 -11.81 5.25
C GLU A 54 15.91 -11.50 5.06
N HIS A 55 16.25 -10.75 4.01
CA HIS A 55 17.65 -10.49 3.68
C HIS A 55 18.12 -9.10 4.13
N LEU A 56 17.33 -8.05 3.89
CA LEU A 56 17.69 -6.69 4.32
C LEU A 56 17.27 -6.40 5.76
N GLN A 57 16.34 -7.17 6.31
CA GLN A 57 15.83 -7.01 7.67
C GLN A 57 15.32 -5.60 7.97
N VAL A 58 14.57 -5.03 7.02
CA VAL A 58 13.98 -3.70 7.16
C VAL A 58 13.10 -3.64 8.42
N LYS A 59 13.12 -2.49 9.09
CA LYS A 59 12.34 -2.28 10.32
C LYS A 59 10.92 -1.85 10.05
N HIS A 60 10.70 -1.21 8.90
CA HIS A 60 9.42 -0.63 8.54
C HIS A 60 9.07 -0.94 7.09
N ILE A 61 7.81 -1.27 6.83
CA ILE A 61 7.23 -1.35 5.49
C ILE A 61 6.18 -0.25 5.39
N ILE A 62 6.33 0.62 4.40
CA ILE A 62 5.44 1.75 4.17
C ILE A 62 4.67 1.49 2.87
N VAL A 63 3.35 1.34 2.97
CA VAL A 63 2.47 1.37 1.80
C VAL A 63 1.99 2.80 1.63
N CYS A 64 2.39 3.45 0.55
CA CYS A 64 2.09 4.86 0.31
C CYS A 64 1.27 5.04 -0.96
N GLY A 65 0.02 5.44 -0.78
CA GLY A 65 -0.84 5.93 -1.85
C GLY A 65 -0.67 7.44 -2.05
N HIS A 66 -1.41 7.99 -2.99
CA HIS A 66 -1.48 9.45 -3.16
C HIS A 66 -2.85 9.86 -3.68
N TYR A 67 -3.32 11.04 -3.28
CA TYR A 67 -4.50 11.60 -3.89
C TYR A 67 -4.24 11.93 -5.37
N ASP A 68 -5.30 12.00 -6.16
CA ASP A 68 -5.25 12.16 -7.60
C ASP A 68 -4.53 11.01 -8.34
N CYS A 69 -4.64 9.78 -7.81
CA CYS A 69 -4.06 8.58 -8.40
C CYS A 69 -4.83 8.12 -9.64
N GLY A 70 -4.17 8.13 -10.79
CA GLY A 70 -4.77 7.71 -12.05
C GLY A 70 -5.26 6.26 -12.05
N GLY A 71 -4.57 5.35 -11.37
CA GLY A 71 -4.96 3.94 -11.25
C GLY A 71 -6.25 3.75 -10.45
N VAL A 72 -6.38 4.43 -9.31
CA VAL A 72 -7.61 4.39 -8.49
C VAL A 72 -8.78 5.00 -9.27
N LYS A 73 -8.55 6.13 -9.95
CA LYS A 73 -9.56 6.76 -10.81
C LYS A 73 -10.02 5.83 -11.94
N ALA A 74 -9.08 5.13 -12.58
CA ALA A 74 -9.38 4.17 -13.63
C ALA A 74 -10.21 2.98 -13.12
N ALA A 75 -9.95 2.52 -11.89
CA ALA A 75 -10.72 1.44 -11.27
C ALA A 75 -12.20 1.79 -11.05
N MET A 76 -12.51 3.07 -10.81
CA MET A 76 -13.89 3.57 -10.61
C MET A 76 -14.65 3.75 -11.93
N GLN A 77 -13.99 3.65 -13.08
CA GLN A 77 -14.63 3.85 -14.38
C GLN A 77 -15.18 2.54 -14.92
N ALA A 78 -16.40 2.60 -15.50
CA ALA A 78 -17.01 1.51 -16.26
C ALA A 78 -16.47 1.52 -17.71
N LYS A 79 -15.15 1.34 -17.87
CA LYS A 79 -14.48 1.37 -19.16
C LYS A 79 -13.58 0.15 -19.31
N ASP A 80 -13.55 -0.43 -20.51
CA ASP A 80 -12.56 -1.43 -20.84
C ASP A 80 -11.19 -0.77 -21.05
N LEU A 81 -10.21 -1.19 -20.27
CA LEU A 81 -8.83 -0.71 -20.28
C LEU A 81 -7.84 -1.82 -20.69
N GLY A 82 -8.33 -2.86 -21.36
CA GLY A 82 -7.51 -3.96 -21.89
C GLY A 82 -6.74 -4.68 -20.78
N LEU A 83 -5.42 -4.81 -20.96
CA LEU A 83 -4.53 -5.52 -20.01
C LEU A 83 -4.49 -4.90 -18.60
N LEU A 84 -4.93 -3.67 -18.44
CA LEU A 84 -5.00 -3.04 -17.12
C LEU A 84 -6.18 -3.55 -16.28
N ASN A 85 -7.25 -4.07 -16.90
CA ASN A 85 -8.44 -4.50 -16.18
C ASN A 85 -8.19 -5.56 -15.09
N PRO A 86 -7.40 -6.63 -15.31
CA PRO A 86 -7.08 -7.60 -14.27
C PRO A 86 -6.34 -6.97 -13.09
N TRP A 87 -5.43 -6.04 -13.34
CA TRP A 87 -4.72 -5.30 -12.31
C TRP A 87 -5.65 -4.44 -11.46
N LEU A 88 -6.52 -3.67 -12.10
CA LEU A 88 -7.48 -2.79 -11.44
C LEU A 88 -8.56 -3.57 -10.65
N ARG A 89 -8.70 -4.86 -10.87
CA ARG A 89 -9.65 -5.70 -10.12
C ARG A 89 -9.37 -5.65 -8.63
N THR A 90 -8.12 -5.66 -8.24
CA THR A 90 -7.74 -5.54 -6.81
C THR A 90 -8.34 -4.27 -6.19
N ILE A 91 -8.29 -3.13 -6.87
CA ILE A 91 -8.86 -1.88 -6.38
C ILE A 91 -10.40 -1.90 -6.42
N ARG A 92 -10.99 -2.52 -7.44
CA ARG A 92 -12.45 -2.71 -7.52
C ARG A 92 -12.95 -3.63 -6.40
N ASP A 93 -12.17 -4.62 -5.98
CA ASP A 93 -12.49 -5.46 -4.84
C ASP A 93 -12.42 -4.67 -3.52
N VAL A 94 -11.48 -3.74 -3.37
CA VAL A 94 -11.48 -2.80 -2.24
C VAL A 94 -12.77 -1.98 -2.23
N TYR A 95 -13.18 -1.41 -3.37
CA TYR A 95 -14.46 -0.70 -3.45
C TYR A 95 -15.64 -1.58 -3.00
N ARG A 96 -15.70 -2.82 -3.49
CA ARG A 96 -16.76 -3.78 -3.15
C ARG A 96 -16.77 -4.13 -1.66
N LEU A 97 -15.60 -4.27 -1.03
CA LEU A 97 -15.50 -4.54 0.41
C LEU A 97 -16.03 -3.38 1.28
N HIS A 98 -15.86 -2.15 0.79
CA HIS A 98 -16.24 -0.91 1.50
C HIS A 98 -17.40 -0.19 0.82
N GLN A 99 -18.24 -0.93 0.07
CA GLN A 99 -19.27 -0.32 -0.78
C GLN A 99 -20.24 0.55 0.00
N ASP A 100 -20.72 0.08 1.15
CA ASP A 100 -21.71 0.83 1.95
C ASP A 100 -21.14 2.17 2.42
N GLU A 101 -19.87 2.19 2.86
CA GLU A 101 -19.17 3.42 3.25
C GLU A 101 -18.99 4.35 2.06
N LEU A 102 -18.47 3.84 0.96
CA LEU A 102 -18.16 4.65 -0.23
C LEU A 102 -19.42 5.20 -0.91
N ASP A 103 -20.49 4.41 -1.00
CA ASP A 103 -21.75 4.84 -1.62
C ASP A 103 -22.51 5.86 -0.77
N ALA A 104 -22.27 5.89 0.55
CA ALA A 104 -22.81 6.92 1.44
C ALA A 104 -22.16 8.31 1.24
N ILE A 105 -20.96 8.37 0.67
CA ILE A 105 -20.27 9.63 0.37
C ILE A 105 -20.87 10.24 -0.90
N THR A 106 -21.57 11.36 -0.76
CA THR A 106 -22.26 12.02 -1.88
C THR A 106 -21.31 12.77 -2.83
N SER A 107 -20.22 13.32 -2.30
CA SER A 107 -19.21 14.03 -3.08
C SER A 107 -18.34 13.03 -3.89
N PRO A 108 -18.36 13.09 -5.23
CA PRO A 108 -17.52 12.20 -6.04
C PRO A 108 -16.03 12.33 -5.74
N LYS A 109 -15.57 13.54 -5.41
CA LYS A 109 -14.18 13.79 -5.05
C LYS A 109 -13.82 13.15 -3.71
N GLU A 110 -14.63 13.33 -2.70
CA GLU A 110 -14.38 12.75 -1.37
C GLU A 110 -14.46 11.22 -1.41
N ARG A 111 -15.40 10.66 -2.17
CA ARG A 111 -15.49 9.21 -2.40
C ARG A 111 -14.22 8.66 -3.07
N TYR A 112 -13.69 9.38 -4.04
CA TYR A 112 -12.45 9.03 -4.71
C TYR A 112 -11.25 9.11 -3.76
N ASP A 113 -11.12 10.21 -3.02
CA ASP A 113 -10.06 10.40 -2.04
C ASP A 113 -10.13 9.29 -0.96
N ARG A 114 -11.34 8.95 -0.48
CA ARG A 114 -11.54 7.85 0.48
C ARG A 114 -11.18 6.47 -0.09
N LEU A 115 -11.45 6.21 -1.36
CA LEU A 115 -11.02 4.96 -1.99
C LEU A 115 -9.49 4.86 -2.08
N VAL A 116 -8.77 5.97 -2.26
CA VAL A 116 -7.30 5.98 -2.18
C VAL A 116 -6.83 5.52 -0.80
N GLU A 117 -7.44 6.05 0.26
CA GLU A 117 -7.10 5.67 1.65
C GLU A 117 -7.41 4.21 1.93
N LEU A 118 -8.62 3.75 1.61
CA LEU A 118 -9.04 2.35 1.78
C LEU A 118 -8.17 1.38 0.97
N ASN A 119 -7.74 1.78 -0.22
CA ASN A 119 -6.79 0.98 -0.99
C ASN A 119 -5.46 0.83 -0.23
N VAL A 120 -4.93 1.88 0.37
CA VAL A 120 -3.72 1.78 1.20
C VAL A 120 -3.96 0.86 2.41
N GLU A 121 -5.06 1.02 3.13
CA GLU A 121 -5.43 0.19 4.28
C GLU A 121 -5.47 -1.31 3.91
N GLU A 122 -6.15 -1.67 2.81
CA GLU A 122 -6.24 -3.05 2.35
C GLU A 122 -4.90 -3.61 1.85
N GLN A 123 -4.04 -2.78 1.24
CA GLN A 123 -2.71 -3.24 0.86
C GLN A 123 -1.81 -3.43 2.09
N CYS A 124 -1.95 -2.64 3.15
CA CYS A 124 -1.28 -2.91 4.44
C CYS A 124 -1.72 -4.27 5.02
N ILE A 125 -3.02 -4.60 4.93
CA ILE A 125 -3.54 -5.91 5.34
C ILE A 125 -2.94 -7.02 4.48
N ASN A 126 -2.82 -6.83 3.17
CA ASN A 126 -2.22 -7.81 2.27
C ASN A 126 -0.73 -8.05 2.58
N VAL A 127 0.03 -7.00 2.90
CA VAL A 127 1.41 -7.11 3.38
C VAL A 127 1.48 -7.90 4.69
N ALA A 128 0.63 -7.54 5.66
CA ALA A 128 0.61 -8.18 6.98
C ALA A 128 0.23 -9.68 6.92
N LYS A 129 -0.53 -10.09 5.90
CA LYS A 129 -0.87 -11.50 5.67
C LYS A 129 0.27 -12.36 5.10
N MET A 130 1.36 -11.75 4.64
CA MET A 130 2.49 -12.51 4.10
C MET A 130 3.24 -13.24 5.21
N ALA A 131 3.54 -14.53 5.00
CA ALA A 131 4.20 -15.37 6.00
C ALA A 131 5.52 -14.77 6.48
N CYS A 132 6.36 -14.28 5.57
CA CYS A 132 7.65 -13.66 5.94
C CYS A 132 7.47 -12.44 6.85
N VAL A 133 6.43 -11.63 6.65
CA VAL A 133 6.13 -10.47 7.50
C VAL A 133 5.69 -10.91 8.89
N GLN A 134 4.81 -11.91 8.96
CA GLN A 134 4.34 -12.47 10.23
C GLN A 134 5.46 -13.13 11.02
N GLU A 135 6.27 -13.95 10.37
CA GLU A 135 7.42 -14.61 11.00
C GLU A 135 8.46 -13.58 11.47
N GLY A 136 8.80 -12.61 10.63
CA GLY A 136 9.71 -11.53 11.00
C GLY A 136 9.22 -10.79 12.27
N TYR A 137 7.95 -10.42 12.30
CA TYR A 137 7.37 -9.75 13.46
C TYR A 137 7.33 -10.63 14.71
N LEU A 138 6.99 -11.91 14.58
CA LEU A 138 6.97 -12.85 15.71
C LEU A 138 8.35 -13.04 16.35
N TYR A 139 9.38 -13.18 15.53
CA TYR A 139 10.73 -13.47 16.03
C TYR A 139 11.53 -12.22 16.42
N HIS A 140 11.28 -11.10 15.75
CA HIS A 140 12.11 -9.90 15.86
C HIS A 140 11.36 -8.64 16.30
N GLN A 141 10.02 -8.68 16.35
CA GLN A 141 9.13 -7.52 16.57
C GLN A 141 9.21 -6.47 15.46
N TYR A 142 9.68 -6.85 14.28
CA TYR A 142 9.66 -6.07 13.04
C TYR A 142 9.54 -7.02 11.83
N PRO A 143 9.14 -6.53 10.64
CA PRO A 143 8.80 -5.14 10.31
C PRO A 143 7.46 -4.68 10.90
N ILE A 144 7.31 -3.37 11.05
CA ILE A 144 6.03 -2.71 11.32
C ILE A 144 5.49 -2.16 10.00
N VAL A 145 4.22 -2.41 9.70
CA VAL A 145 3.59 -1.92 8.46
C VAL A 145 2.85 -0.60 8.74
N HIS A 146 3.08 0.39 7.89
CA HIS A 146 2.48 1.72 7.93
C HIS A 146 1.71 2.00 6.65
N GLY A 147 0.58 2.68 6.76
CA GLY A 147 -0.21 3.16 5.63
C GLY A 147 -0.15 4.69 5.55
N TRP A 148 0.36 5.22 4.46
CA TRP A 148 0.45 6.66 4.22
C TRP A 148 -0.23 7.06 2.93
N VAL A 149 -0.71 8.31 2.89
CA VAL A 149 -1.22 8.94 1.68
C VAL A 149 -0.49 10.27 1.47
N PHE A 150 0.07 10.46 0.28
CA PHE A 150 0.65 11.73 -0.11
C PHE A 150 -0.41 12.61 -0.77
N ASP A 151 -0.63 13.79 -0.21
CA ASP A 151 -1.46 14.81 -0.84
C ASP A 151 -0.59 15.68 -1.75
N ILE A 152 -0.66 15.41 -3.05
CA ILE A 152 0.10 16.14 -4.08
C ILE A 152 -0.20 17.65 -4.06
N ARG A 153 -1.41 18.04 -3.64
CA ARG A 153 -1.84 19.44 -3.66
C ARG A 153 -1.22 20.24 -2.52
N SER A 154 -1.10 19.65 -1.35
CA SER A 154 -0.55 20.30 -0.16
C SER A 154 0.93 19.95 0.10
N GLY A 155 1.45 18.91 -0.55
CA GLY A 155 2.79 18.40 -0.32
C GLY A 155 2.94 17.69 1.03
N ARG A 156 1.85 17.21 1.63
CA ARG A 156 1.86 16.56 2.95
C ARG A 156 1.74 15.06 2.84
N LEU A 157 2.48 14.35 3.68
CA LEU A 157 2.23 12.94 3.99
C LEU A 157 1.21 12.86 5.14
N ILE A 158 0.20 12.03 4.93
CA ILE A 158 -0.87 11.74 5.89
C ILE A 158 -0.68 10.31 6.36
N ASP A 159 -0.48 10.12 7.66
CA ASP A 159 -0.46 8.80 8.27
C ASP A 159 -1.90 8.34 8.51
N LEU A 160 -2.25 7.16 8.02
CA LEU A 160 -3.56 6.55 8.22
C LEU A 160 -3.68 5.85 9.58
N GLU A 161 -2.62 5.91 10.40
CA GLU A 161 -2.60 5.37 11.76
C GLU A 161 -2.98 3.88 11.83
N ILE A 162 -2.44 3.06 10.92
CA ILE A 162 -2.68 1.62 10.89
C ILE A 162 -2.24 1.00 12.23
N ASP A 163 -3.18 0.47 12.98
CA ASP A 163 -2.87 -0.32 14.19
C ASP A 163 -2.35 -1.72 13.78
N PHE A 164 -1.07 -1.77 13.43
CA PHE A 164 -0.43 -3.00 12.98
C PHE A 164 -0.44 -4.10 14.05
N VAL A 165 -0.30 -3.73 15.32
CA VAL A 165 -0.29 -4.70 16.43
C VAL A 165 -1.66 -5.38 16.55
N GLU A 166 -2.74 -4.62 16.48
CA GLU A 166 -4.10 -5.17 16.51
C GLU A 166 -4.40 -5.96 15.22
N LEU A 167 -3.93 -5.49 14.08
CA LEU A 167 -4.03 -6.20 12.81
C LEU A 167 -3.37 -7.58 12.89
N MET A 168 -2.15 -7.68 13.45
CA MET A 168 -1.44 -8.95 13.63
C MET A 168 -2.18 -9.91 14.53
N LYS A 169 -2.79 -9.44 15.62
CA LYS A 169 -3.62 -10.29 16.50
C LYS A 169 -4.84 -10.86 15.77
N ARG A 170 -5.46 -10.08 14.92
CA ARG A 170 -6.62 -10.51 14.10
C ARG A 170 -6.22 -11.56 13.06
N ILE A 171 -5.11 -11.34 12.36
CA ILE A 171 -4.61 -12.23 11.31
C ILE A 171 -4.19 -13.58 11.90
N GLN A 172 -3.50 -13.61 13.03
CA GLN A 172 -3.09 -14.85 13.71
C GLN A 172 -4.25 -15.80 14.04
N ARG A 173 -5.47 -15.31 14.05
CA ARG A 173 -6.67 -16.14 14.27
C ARG A 173 -7.26 -16.73 12.98
N VAL A 174 -6.77 -16.30 11.82
CA VAL A 174 -7.30 -16.71 10.51
C VAL A 174 -6.41 -17.77 9.85
N TYR A 175 -5.19 -17.91 10.30
CA TYR A 175 -4.25 -18.95 9.85
C TYR A 175 -4.32 -20.17 10.71
#